data_ffa5b51afe2820c5c08dc621e3a98369
#
_entry.id   ffa5b51afe2820c5c08dc621e3a98369
#
_cell.length_a   1.000
_cell.length_b   1.000
_cell.length_c   1.000
_cell.angle_alpha   90.00
_cell.angle_beta   90.00
_cell.angle_gamma   90.00
#
_symmetry.space_group_name_H-M   'P 1'
#
loop_
_entity.id
_entity.type
_entity.pdbx_description
1 polymer ?
#
loop_
_entity_poly.entity_id
_entity_poly.type
_entity_poly.pdbx_seq_one_letter_code
_entity_poly.pdbx_strand_id
1 'polypeptide(L)'
;MRRKYFFLVLLLMIPLCISAQGNIPLLQLPVIELLQYQVQKGKRVVAPLLFSKYGLQKIWTELIVDAADTRQLWGWHVIPNAEYNPTRQPLYRLFAKKDNSSLAVIDDRTGTLQIIFWDKGYYRTFTHDLQLHGYQLQRVKPASNVLRFRHEGISLIVDITVWADLYIIELHNP
;
A
#
# COMPACT_ATOMS: atom_id res chain seq x y z
N MET A 1 1.03 -32.44 -49.15
CA MET A 1 1.92 -31.50 -48.45
C MET A 1 1.21 -30.48 -47.51
N ARG A 2 -0.08 -30.18 -47.64
CA ARG A 2 -0.79 -29.14 -46.81
C ARG A 2 -1.02 -29.52 -45.33
N ARG A 3 -1.11 -30.80 -44.96
CA ARG A 3 -1.37 -31.23 -43.58
C ARG A 3 -0.18 -31.06 -42.62
N LYS A 4 1.05 -31.06 -43.09
CA LYS A 4 2.25 -30.92 -42.23
C LYS A 4 2.44 -29.50 -41.73
N TYR A 5 2.02 -28.51 -42.48
CA TYR A 5 2.16 -27.09 -42.05
C TYR A 5 1.07 -26.67 -41.06
N PHE A 6 -0.06 -27.34 -41.04
CA PHE A 6 -1.12 -27.04 -40.08
C PHE A 6 -0.71 -27.41 -38.65
N PHE A 7 -0.02 -28.53 -38.48
CA PHE A 7 0.53 -28.94 -37.18
C PHE A 7 1.68 -28.04 -36.72
N LEU A 8 2.50 -27.52 -37.61
CA LEU A 8 3.61 -26.62 -37.29
C LEU A 8 3.08 -25.26 -36.80
N VAL A 9 2.05 -24.72 -37.43
CA VAL A 9 1.38 -23.46 -37.04
C VAL A 9 0.68 -23.63 -35.70
N LEU A 10 0.04 -24.78 -35.45
CA LEU A 10 -0.62 -25.05 -34.17
C LEU A 10 0.41 -25.16 -33.02
N LEU A 11 1.57 -25.76 -33.29
CA LEU A 11 2.66 -25.88 -32.29
C LEU A 11 3.31 -24.55 -31.96
N LEU A 12 3.37 -23.59 -32.90
CA LEU A 12 3.88 -22.23 -32.71
C LEU A 12 2.91 -21.33 -31.94
N MET A 13 1.60 -21.66 -31.95
CA MET A 13 0.60 -20.86 -31.20
C MET A 13 0.49 -21.26 -29.73
N ILE A 14 0.93 -22.45 -29.34
CA ILE A 14 0.87 -22.92 -27.93
C ILE A 14 1.69 -22.07 -26.98
N PRO A 15 2.92 -21.60 -27.28
CA PRO A 15 3.66 -20.74 -26.36
C PRO A 15 3.13 -19.33 -26.21
N LEU A 16 2.30 -18.86 -27.14
CA LEU A 16 1.69 -17.52 -27.04
C LEU A 16 0.50 -17.45 -26.06
N CYS A 17 -0.11 -18.58 -25.75
CA CYS A 17 -1.20 -18.65 -24.77
C CYS A 17 -0.72 -18.85 -23.32
N ILE A 18 0.55 -19.23 -23.10
CA ILE A 18 1.08 -19.51 -21.77
C ILE A 18 1.65 -18.26 -21.08
N SER A 19 1.90 -17.19 -21.82
CA SER A 19 2.43 -15.94 -21.27
C SER A 19 1.36 -14.95 -20.77
N ALA A 20 0.10 -15.34 -20.74
CA ALA A 20 -0.97 -14.52 -20.16
C ALA A 20 -1.31 -14.88 -18.70
N GLN A 21 -0.35 -15.40 -17.94
CA GLN A 21 -0.36 -15.21 -16.50
C GLN A 21 0.03 -13.75 -16.26
N GLY A 22 -0.97 -12.87 -16.37
CA GLY A 22 -0.78 -11.47 -16.11
C GLY A 22 -0.12 -11.32 -14.74
N ASN A 23 1.09 -10.78 -14.72
CA ASN A 23 1.70 -10.33 -13.48
C ASN A 23 0.70 -9.39 -12.84
N ILE A 24 0.14 -9.80 -11.71
CA ILE A 24 -0.74 -8.93 -10.92
C ILE A 24 0.09 -7.70 -10.58
N PRO A 25 -0.34 -6.50 -11.02
CA PRO A 25 0.44 -5.32 -10.77
C PRO A 25 0.59 -5.11 -9.26
N LEU A 26 1.79 -4.77 -8.82
CA LEU A 26 2.09 -4.43 -7.43
C LEU A 26 1.82 -2.96 -7.20
N LEU A 27 1.36 -2.62 -6.00
CA LEU A 27 1.30 -1.23 -5.58
C LEU A 27 2.70 -0.63 -5.57
N GLN A 28 2.87 0.51 -6.23
CA GLN A 28 4.15 1.22 -6.33
C GLN A 28 3.98 2.71 -5.98
N LEU A 29 3.60 2.99 -4.74
CA LEU A 29 3.58 4.35 -4.22
C LEU A 29 5.01 4.80 -3.90
N PRO A 30 5.59 5.79 -4.62
CA PRO A 30 6.94 6.26 -4.33
C PRO A 30 7.02 6.90 -2.95
N VAL A 31 8.09 6.59 -2.22
CA VAL A 31 8.35 7.13 -0.88
C VAL A 31 8.33 8.65 -0.89
N ILE A 32 9.03 9.25 -1.86
CA ILE A 32 9.14 10.70 -1.93
C ILE A 32 7.78 11.41 -2.08
N GLU A 33 6.84 10.83 -2.83
CA GLU A 33 5.52 11.44 -3.01
C GLU A 33 4.67 11.31 -1.72
N LEU A 34 4.81 10.21 -0.98
CA LEU A 34 4.16 10.05 0.32
C LEU A 34 4.71 11.03 1.37
N LEU A 35 6.04 11.19 1.42
CA LEU A 35 6.69 12.16 2.29
C LEU A 35 6.27 13.59 1.96
N GLN A 36 6.29 13.95 0.67
CA GLN A 36 5.86 15.28 0.19
C GLN A 36 4.39 15.54 0.52
N TYR A 37 3.53 14.56 0.28
CA TYR A 37 2.12 14.66 0.63
C TYR A 37 1.94 14.97 2.11
N GLN A 38 2.61 14.22 2.99
CA GLN A 38 2.45 14.36 4.43
C GLN A 38 3.03 15.68 4.96
N VAL A 39 4.16 16.13 4.43
CA VAL A 39 4.77 17.44 4.79
C VAL A 39 3.93 18.62 4.28
N GLN A 40 3.30 18.47 3.11
CA GLN A 40 2.52 19.52 2.47
C GLN A 40 1.02 19.45 2.78
N LYS A 41 0.62 18.54 3.66
CA LYS A 41 -0.78 18.34 4.05
C LYS A 41 -1.41 19.67 4.45
N GLY A 42 -2.51 20.00 3.77
CA GLY A 42 -3.21 21.29 3.96
C GLY A 42 -2.72 22.46 3.11
N LYS A 43 -1.63 22.32 2.32
CA LYS A 43 -1.13 23.42 1.50
C LYS A 43 -1.47 23.34 0.02
N ARG A 44 -1.39 22.20 -0.65
CA ARG A 44 -1.68 22.08 -2.11
C ARG A 44 -1.92 20.65 -2.62
N VAL A 45 -1.54 19.61 -1.90
CA VAL A 45 -1.68 18.24 -2.42
C VAL A 45 -2.91 17.61 -1.78
N VAL A 46 -3.88 17.24 -2.61
CA VAL A 46 -5.08 16.53 -2.17
C VAL A 46 -4.92 15.03 -2.39
N ALA A 47 -5.35 14.25 -1.40
CA ALA A 47 -5.28 12.80 -1.43
C ALA A 47 -5.78 12.17 -2.75
N PRO A 48 -6.89 12.63 -3.36
CA PRO A 48 -7.37 12.07 -4.61
C PRO A 48 -6.34 12.12 -5.74
N LEU A 49 -5.58 13.20 -5.86
CA LEU A 49 -4.57 13.34 -6.92
C LEU A 49 -3.40 12.37 -6.73
N LEU A 50 -2.93 12.19 -5.50
CA LEU A 50 -1.84 11.25 -5.21
C LEU A 50 -2.30 9.81 -5.45
N PHE A 51 -3.36 9.38 -4.78
CA PHE A 51 -3.72 7.96 -4.78
C PHE A 51 -4.30 7.48 -6.10
N SER A 52 -5.12 8.30 -6.76
CA SER A 52 -5.68 7.94 -8.08
C SER A 52 -4.60 7.83 -9.15
N LYS A 53 -3.53 8.63 -9.07
CA LYS A 53 -2.38 8.54 -9.99
C LYS A 53 -1.76 7.14 -9.98
N TYR A 54 -1.76 6.46 -8.84
CA TYR A 54 -1.22 5.13 -8.66
C TYR A 54 -2.30 4.03 -8.67
N GLY A 55 -3.50 4.37 -9.12
CA GLY A 55 -4.58 3.40 -9.33
C GLY A 55 -5.34 3.00 -8.07
N LEU A 56 -5.09 3.66 -6.92
CA LEU A 56 -5.93 3.43 -5.75
C LEU A 56 -7.30 4.07 -5.98
N GLN A 57 -8.34 3.38 -5.54
CA GLN A 57 -9.71 3.84 -5.61
C GLN A 57 -10.23 4.17 -4.21
N LYS A 58 -11.00 5.24 -4.09
CA LYS A 58 -11.63 5.59 -2.82
C LYS A 58 -12.66 4.52 -2.46
N ILE A 59 -12.51 3.95 -1.28
CA ILE A 59 -13.48 2.98 -0.74
C ILE A 59 -14.56 3.79 -0.03
N TRP A 60 -15.83 3.58 -0.42
CA TRP A 60 -16.96 4.24 0.19
C TRP A 60 -17.11 3.84 1.66
N THR A 61 -17.39 4.82 2.49
CA THR A 61 -17.38 4.73 3.95
C THR A 61 -18.61 4.06 4.56
N GLU A 62 -19.51 3.48 3.77
CA GLU A 62 -20.63 2.70 4.32
C GLU A 62 -20.17 1.52 5.20
N LEU A 63 -18.91 1.11 5.03
CA LEU A 63 -18.26 0.11 5.89
C LEU A 63 -17.66 0.69 7.18
N ILE A 64 -17.66 2.01 7.35
CA ILE A 64 -17.16 2.71 8.53
C ILE A 64 -18.39 3.22 9.28
N VAL A 65 -18.74 2.51 10.32
CA VAL A 65 -20.04 2.58 11.00
C VAL A 65 -20.22 3.82 11.90
N ASP A 66 -19.18 4.64 12.08
CA ASP A 66 -19.26 5.81 12.95
C ASP A 66 -19.25 7.09 12.11
N ALA A 67 -20.33 7.89 12.22
CA ALA A 67 -20.41 9.23 11.62
C ALA A 67 -19.31 10.20 12.11
N ALA A 68 -18.65 9.86 13.22
CA ALA A 68 -17.49 10.57 13.76
C ALA A 68 -16.17 10.12 13.15
N ASP A 69 -16.15 9.04 12.31
CA ASP A 69 -14.93 8.56 11.68
C ASP A 69 -14.56 9.45 10.49
N THR A 70 -13.51 10.24 10.67
CA THR A 70 -12.97 11.15 9.65
C THR A 70 -11.95 10.49 8.73
N ARG A 71 -11.74 9.16 8.84
CA ARG A 71 -10.76 8.45 8.03
C ARG A 71 -11.21 8.33 6.57
N GLN A 72 -10.29 8.55 5.66
CA GLN A 72 -10.47 8.29 4.23
C GLN A 72 -9.73 7.00 3.86
N LEU A 73 -10.42 6.08 3.21
CA LEU A 73 -9.87 4.79 2.78
C LEU A 73 -9.68 4.78 1.26
N TRP A 74 -8.50 4.34 0.82
CA TRP A 74 -8.12 4.21 -0.58
C TRP A 74 -7.56 2.81 -0.81
N GLY A 75 -8.21 2.03 -1.66
CA GLY A 75 -7.87 0.63 -1.89
C GLY A 75 -7.19 0.40 -3.24
N TRP A 76 -6.17 -0.46 -3.25
CA TRP A 76 -5.57 -1.07 -4.42
C TRP A 76 -5.96 -2.54 -4.46
N HIS A 77 -6.67 -2.99 -5.52
CA HIS A 77 -7.17 -4.36 -5.64
C HIS A 77 -7.87 -4.89 -4.37
N VAL A 78 -8.60 -4.02 -3.69
CA VAL A 78 -9.32 -4.39 -2.47
C VAL A 78 -10.70 -4.92 -2.83
N ILE A 79 -10.96 -6.16 -2.41
CA ILE A 79 -12.32 -6.73 -2.37
C ILE A 79 -12.73 -6.68 -0.90
N PRO A 80 -13.70 -5.83 -0.54
CA PRO A 80 -14.15 -5.74 0.84
C PRO A 80 -14.65 -7.09 1.36
N ASN A 81 -14.23 -7.44 2.58
CA ASN A 81 -14.74 -8.62 3.27
C ASN A 81 -16.15 -8.31 3.79
N ALA A 82 -17.16 -9.05 3.33
CA ALA A 82 -18.55 -8.88 3.74
C ALA A 82 -18.78 -9.15 5.24
N GLU A 83 -17.86 -9.92 5.88
CA GLU A 83 -17.93 -10.24 7.31
C GLU A 83 -17.16 -9.25 8.19
N TYR A 84 -16.57 -8.21 7.58
CA TYR A 84 -15.79 -7.23 8.31
C TYR A 84 -16.65 -6.41 9.26
N ASN A 85 -16.24 -6.39 10.54
CA ASN A 85 -16.87 -5.58 11.57
C ASN A 85 -15.89 -4.49 12.07
N PRO A 86 -16.10 -3.23 11.70
CA PRO A 86 -15.17 -2.13 12.00
C PRO A 86 -15.04 -1.84 13.51
N THR A 87 -16.03 -2.22 14.34
CA THR A 87 -15.98 -2.00 15.79
C THR A 87 -15.19 -3.08 16.52
N ARG A 88 -14.93 -4.23 15.89
CA ARG A 88 -14.30 -5.39 16.52
C ARG A 88 -13.03 -5.85 15.84
N GLN A 89 -12.77 -5.39 14.63
CA GLN A 89 -11.67 -5.90 13.82
C GLN A 89 -10.76 -4.76 13.33
N PRO A 90 -9.44 -4.99 13.29
CA PRO A 90 -8.52 -4.02 12.74
C PRO A 90 -8.71 -3.87 11.22
N LEU A 91 -8.36 -2.70 10.68
CA LEU A 91 -8.58 -2.32 9.28
C LEU A 91 -8.02 -3.32 8.26
N TYR A 92 -6.90 -3.99 8.55
CA TYR A 92 -6.35 -4.98 7.63
C TYR A 92 -7.25 -6.21 7.44
N ARG A 93 -8.25 -6.42 8.29
CA ARG A 93 -9.27 -7.46 8.13
C ARG A 93 -10.37 -7.10 7.13
N LEU A 94 -10.44 -5.83 6.72
CA LEU A 94 -11.37 -5.38 5.68
C LEU A 94 -11.11 -6.08 4.34
N PHE A 95 -9.87 -6.49 4.08
CA PHE A 95 -9.45 -7.08 2.82
C PHE A 95 -8.52 -8.27 3.04
N ALA A 96 -8.44 -9.15 2.06
CA ALA A 96 -7.60 -10.33 2.11
C ALA A 96 -6.25 -10.06 1.46
N LYS A 97 -5.22 -10.84 1.81
CA LYS A 97 -3.91 -10.87 1.17
C LYS A 97 -3.95 -11.17 -0.34
N LYS A 98 -5.08 -11.58 -0.87
CA LYS A 98 -5.23 -11.96 -2.28
C LYS A 98 -4.84 -10.81 -3.19
N ASP A 99 -4.19 -11.17 -4.30
CA ASP A 99 -3.93 -10.30 -5.44
C ASP A 99 -3.15 -9.02 -5.10
N ASN A 100 -2.25 -9.09 -4.10
CA ASN A 100 -1.43 -7.95 -3.68
C ASN A 100 -2.25 -6.73 -3.25
N SER A 101 -3.41 -6.95 -2.67
CA SER A 101 -4.27 -5.89 -2.15
C SER A 101 -3.52 -4.97 -1.20
N SER A 102 -3.81 -3.68 -1.25
CA SER A 102 -3.23 -2.69 -0.36
C SER A 102 -4.27 -1.64 0.01
N LEU A 103 -4.09 -1.02 1.16
CA LEU A 103 -4.98 -0.01 1.68
C LEU A 103 -4.17 1.21 2.14
N ALA A 104 -4.55 2.38 1.68
CA ALA A 104 -4.10 3.65 2.25
C ALA A 104 -5.22 4.23 3.12
N VAL A 105 -4.86 4.67 4.32
CA VAL A 105 -5.76 5.26 5.30
C VAL A 105 -5.25 6.65 5.66
N ILE A 106 -6.08 7.66 5.48
CA ILE A 106 -5.80 9.01 5.93
C ILE A 106 -6.70 9.27 7.13
N ASP A 107 -6.12 9.61 8.25
CA ASP A 107 -6.84 10.11 9.41
C ASP A 107 -6.59 11.61 9.53
N ASP A 108 -7.60 12.40 9.17
CA ASP A 108 -7.49 13.87 9.20
C ASP A 108 -7.46 14.42 10.63
N ARG A 109 -7.99 13.68 11.61
CA ARG A 109 -7.99 14.09 13.02
C ARG A 109 -6.60 14.00 13.64
N THR A 110 -5.89 12.89 13.39
CA THR A 110 -4.53 12.67 13.92
C THR A 110 -3.45 13.20 12.99
N GLY A 111 -3.83 13.53 11.75
CA GLY A 111 -2.86 13.91 10.73
C GLY A 111 -2.02 12.75 10.21
N THR A 112 -2.46 11.50 10.43
CA THR A 112 -1.71 10.28 10.11
C THR A 112 -2.08 9.77 8.72
N LEU A 113 -1.06 9.26 8.01
CA LEU A 113 -1.22 8.45 6.79
C LEU A 113 -0.68 7.06 7.05
N GLN A 114 -1.51 6.04 6.83
CA GLN A 114 -1.10 4.63 6.91
C GLN A 114 -1.18 3.97 5.55
N ILE A 115 -0.20 3.10 5.23
CA ILE A 115 -0.22 2.20 4.08
C ILE A 115 -0.10 0.78 4.59
N ILE A 116 -1.08 -0.07 4.25
CA ILE A 116 -1.17 -1.45 4.72
C ILE A 116 -1.05 -2.38 3.50
N PHE A 117 -0.11 -3.33 3.53
CA PHE A 117 0.15 -4.23 2.39
C PHE A 117 0.90 -5.49 2.82
N TRP A 118 1.04 -6.48 1.91
CA TRP A 118 1.76 -7.74 2.15
C TRP A 118 2.98 -7.96 1.25
N ASP A 119 3.28 -7.03 0.36
CA ASP A 119 4.39 -7.17 -0.58
C ASP A 119 5.74 -6.91 0.11
N LYS A 120 6.54 -7.97 0.25
CA LYS A 120 7.90 -7.90 0.80
C LYS A 120 8.86 -7.12 -0.12
N GLY A 121 8.63 -7.15 -1.43
CA GLY A 121 9.42 -6.39 -2.40
C GLY A 121 9.22 -4.91 -2.19
N TYR A 122 7.96 -4.47 -2.15
CA TYR A 122 7.61 -3.08 -1.87
C TYR A 122 8.15 -2.61 -0.51
N TYR A 123 8.04 -3.42 0.55
CA TYR A 123 8.63 -3.11 1.86
C TYR A 123 10.14 -2.84 1.78
N ARG A 124 10.89 -3.69 1.06
CA ARG A 124 12.35 -3.53 0.91
C ARG A 124 12.71 -2.27 0.12
N THR A 125 12.03 -2.03 -0.99
CA THR A 125 12.20 -0.81 -1.78
C THR A 125 11.87 0.42 -0.94
N PHE A 126 10.75 0.41 -0.23
CA PHE A 126 10.33 1.52 0.62
C PHE A 126 11.37 1.86 1.69
N THR A 127 11.87 0.86 2.42
CA THR A 127 12.88 1.07 3.46
C THR A 127 14.21 1.55 2.90
N HIS A 128 14.62 1.05 1.74
CA HIS A 128 15.82 1.51 1.05
C HIS A 128 15.68 2.97 0.61
N ASP A 129 14.56 3.32 -0.01
CA ASP A 129 14.30 4.69 -0.47
C ASP A 129 14.21 5.69 0.68
N LEU A 130 13.63 5.31 1.83
CA LEU A 130 13.67 6.13 3.04
C LEU A 130 15.12 6.50 3.42
N GLN A 131 16.02 5.52 3.40
CA GLN A 131 17.43 5.74 3.72
C GLN A 131 18.11 6.64 2.68
N LEU A 132 17.81 6.45 1.39
CA LEU A 132 18.31 7.34 0.32
C LEU A 132 17.83 8.79 0.50
N HIS A 133 16.65 8.99 1.07
CA HIS A 133 16.13 10.32 1.42
C HIS A 133 16.57 10.82 2.79
N GLY A 134 17.61 10.23 3.39
CA GLY A 134 18.22 10.70 4.63
C GLY A 134 17.51 10.29 5.91
N TYR A 135 16.47 9.44 5.84
CA TYR A 135 15.84 8.88 7.03
C TYR A 135 16.72 7.79 7.65
N GLN A 136 16.97 7.89 8.94
CA GLN A 136 17.79 6.96 9.69
C GLN A 136 16.92 6.11 10.60
N LEU A 137 17.23 4.80 10.63
CA LEU A 137 16.58 3.86 11.53
C LEU A 137 16.99 4.18 12.98
N GLN A 138 16.00 4.45 13.81
CA GLN A 138 16.19 4.58 15.26
C GLN A 138 15.89 3.27 15.97
N ARG A 139 16.69 2.95 16.97
CA ARG A 139 16.42 1.81 17.86
C ARG A 139 15.18 2.11 18.69
N VAL A 140 14.08 1.42 18.41
CA VAL A 140 12.93 1.32 19.30
C VAL A 140 13.20 0.17 20.27
N LYS A 141 12.46 0.10 21.39
CA LYS A 141 12.65 -0.92 22.45
C LYS A 141 12.88 -2.33 21.89
N PRO A 142 13.76 -3.16 22.47
CA PRO A 142 14.25 -4.43 21.91
C PRO A 142 13.19 -5.48 21.58
N ALA A 143 11.96 -5.36 21.98
CA ALA A 143 10.88 -6.32 21.70
C ALA A 143 9.79 -5.75 20.77
N SER A 144 10.08 -4.63 20.10
CA SER A 144 9.11 -3.98 19.24
C SER A 144 9.18 -4.53 17.83
N ASN A 145 8.03 -4.89 17.25
CA ASN A 145 7.87 -5.18 15.83
C ASN A 145 7.79 -3.89 14.98
N VAL A 146 8.11 -2.73 15.57
CA VAL A 146 8.07 -1.41 14.95
C VAL A 146 9.49 -0.94 14.66
N LEU A 147 9.74 -0.56 13.42
CA LEU A 147 10.93 0.12 12.94
C LEU A 147 10.62 1.61 12.80
N ARG A 148 11.31 2.46 13.52
CA ARG A 148 11.13 3.90 13.46
C ARG A 148 12.22 4.55 12.62
N PHE A 149 11.81 5.36 11.67
CA PHE A 149 12.71 6.16 10.85
C PHE A 149 12.48 7.65 11.11
N ARG A 150 13.58 8.39 11.25
CA ARG A 150 13.57 9.86 11.39
C ARG A 150 14.60 10.50 10.48
N HIS A 151 14.30 11.71 10.07
CA HIS A 151 15.22 12.56 9.32
C HIS A 151 15.62 13.75 10.20
N GLU A 152 16.90 14.10 10.21
CA GLU A 152 17.37 15.30 10.88
C GLU A 152 16.82 16.56 10.17
N GLY A 153 16.20 17.44 10.94
CA GLY A 153 15.58 18.66 10.40
C GLY A 153 14.17 18.51 9.80
N ILE A 154 13.59 17.31 9.79
CA ILE A 154 12.19 17.09 9.40
C ILE A 154 11.44 16.45 10.57
N SER A 155 10.32 17.05 10.99
CA SER A 155 9.54 16.54 12.13
C SER A 155 8.81 15.23 11.81
N LEU A 156 8.59 14.92 10.53
CA LEU A 156 7.87 13.73 10.10
C LEU A 156 8.57 12.45 10.53
N ILE A 157 7.82 11.59 11.21
CA ILE A 157 8.24 10.25 11.65
C ILE A 157 7.63 9.23 10.71
N VAL A 158 8.40 8.20 10.36
CA VAL A 158 7.91 7.03 9.63
C VAL A 158 8.10 5.80 10.50
N ASP A 159 6.98 5.24 10.96
CA ASP A 159 6.96 3.98 11.68
C ASP A 159 6.55 2.85 10.74
N ILE A 160 7.25 1.73 10.79
CA ILE A 160 6.92 0.55 10.00
C ILE A 160 6.71 -0.62 10.96
N THR A 161 5.46 -1.06 11.06
CA THR A 161 5.12 -2.27 11.80
C THR A 161 5.25 -3.48 10.89
N VAL A 162 6.01 -4.48 11.33
CA VAL A 162 6.19 -5.75 10.63
C VAL A 162 5.53 -6.86 11.43
N TRP A 163 4.48 -7.45 10.88
CA TRP A 163 3.74 -8.51 11.56
C TRP A 163 3.60 -9.72 10.64
N ALA A 164 4.44 -10.73 10.83
CA ALA A 164 4.62 -11.86 9.92
C ALA A 164 4.94 -11.36 8.49
N ASP A 165 3.99 -11.40 7.58
CA ASP A 165 4.10 -10.92 6.22
C ASP A 165 3.22 -9.68 5.94
N LEU A 166 2.61 -9.10 6.98
CA LEU A 166 1.86 -7.85 6.92
C LEU A 166 2.78 -6.69 7.28
N TYR A 167 2.75 -5.65 6.46
CA TYR A 167 3.50 -4.41 6.65
C TYR A 167 2.54 -3.24 6.79
N ILE A 168 2.74 -2.43 7.82
CA ILE A 168 1.98 -1.20 8.04
C ILE A 168 2.98 -0.06 8.14
N ILE A 169 2.99 0.82 7.14
CA ILE A 169 3.77 2.05 7.16
C ILE A 169 2.86 3.15 7.72
N GLU A 170 3.33 3.88 8.69
CA GLU A 170 2.63 5.00 9.28
C GLU A 170 3.50 6.26 9.22
N LEU A 171 2.99 7.31 8.58
CA LEU A 171 3.61 8.63 8.51
C LEU A 171 2.82 9.58 9.40
N HIS A 172 3.47 10.16 10.40
CA HIS A 172 2.83 11.06 11.36
C HIS A 172 3.81 12.11 11.88
N ASN A 173 3.28 13.21 12.38
CA ASN A 173 4.05 14.18 13.13
C ASN A 173 4.12 13.76 14.61
N PRO A 174 5.17 14.17 15.35
CA PRO A 174 5.30 13.88 16.77
C PRO A 174 4.16 14.46 17.61
#